data_066af82efc7cb6d8e38dfd6bf8a0512f
#
_entry.id   066af82efc7cb6d8e38dfd6bf8a0512f
#
_cell.length_a   1.000
_cell.length_b   1.000
_cell.length_c   1.000
_cell.angle_alpha   90.00
_cell.angle_beta   90.00
_cell.angle_gamma   90.00
#
_symmetry.space_group_name_H-M   'P 1'
#
loop_
_entity.id
_entity.type
_entity.pdbx_description
1 polymer ?
#
loop_
_entity_poly.entity_id
_entity_poly.type
_entity_poly.pdbx_seq_one_letter_code
_entity_poly.pdbx_strand_id
1 'polypeptide(L)'
;AQKHGAGIMAENEVYDVTPIDKKDGSTGYEVSIKTSTTFFTKRKKIKSKGIIFSGGVLGTIKLLLKLKPKSLPNLSNKLGEDIRSNNETLVSVSSLDKDKNFSKGVAIGSILDTDENSHLEICRYGEGSDAWKLIHFPYVTGSNVFVRMAKMFFAIIQSPIKYFKVYFVNSWAKQTVVLLFMQTLDSTLRFKRNIFGSMSSSMSSGKKPTPFIPIKANCSVKQQRKIALGEVLEPKTLISKEKQRSQNPKS
;
A
#
# COMPACT_ATOMS: atom_id res chain seq x y z
N ALA A 1 -13.78 -8.39 -22.90
CA ALA A 1 -15.05 -8.53 -22.16
C ALA A 1 -16.20 -7.85 -22.90
N GLN A 2 -16.13 -6.54 -23.22
CA GLN A 2 -17.21 -5.80 -23.92
C GLN A 2 -17.55 -6.43 -25.27
N LYS A 3 -16.58 -6.88 -26.05
CA LYS A 3 -16.80 -7.60 -27.32
C LYS A 3 -17.62 -8.90 -27.16
N HIS A 4 -17.74 -9.40 -25.94
CA HIS A 4 -18.52 -10.60 -25.58
C HIS A 4 -19.76 -10.27 -24.75
N GLY A 5 -20.28 -9.05 -24.86
CA GLY A 5 -21.55 -8.65 -24.24
C GLY A 5 -21.45 -8.15 -22.78
N ALA A 6 -20.24 -7.93 -22.25
CA ALA A 6 -20.10 -7.37 -20.92
C ALA A 6 -20.44 -5.86 -20.93
N GLY A 7 -21.43 -5.46 -20.13
CA GLY A 7 -21.77 -4.06 -19.90
C GLY A 7 -20.92 -3.45 -18.79
N ILE A 8 -20.43 -2.22 -18.99
CA ILE A 8 -19.75 -1.43 -17.98
C ILE A 8 -20.64 -0.29 -17.53
N MET A 9 -20.87 -0.18 -16.22
CA MET A 9 -21.58 0.93 -15.59
C MET A 9 -20.59 1.74 -14.78
N ALA A 10 -19.84 2.60 -15.46
CA ALA A 10 -18.88 3.52 -14.84
C ALA A 10 -19.58 4.49 -13.90
N GLU A 11 -18.82 5.10 -12.97
CA GLU A 11 -19.28 6.12 -12.02
C GLU A 11 -20.47 5.70 -11.15
N ASN A 12 -20.60 4.41 -10.89
CA ASN A 12 -21.63 3.86 -10.02
C ASN A 12 -21.03 3.13 -8.81
N GLU A 13 -21.58 3.38 -7.64
CA GLU A 13 -21.27 2.70 -6.39
C GLU A 13 -22.39 1.74 -6.03
N VAL A 14 -22.03 0.48 -5.75
CA VAL A 14 -22.96 -0.48 -5.14
C VAL A 14 -23.05 -0.16 -3.66
N TYR A 15 -24.24 0.10 -3.16
CA TYR A 15 -24.45 0.44 -1.75
C TYR A 15 -25.35 -0.56 -0.99
N ASP A 16 -26.05 -1.43 -1.71
CA ASP A 16 -26.85 -2.50 -1.12
C ASP A 16 -26.99 -3.70 -2.07
N VAL A 17 -27.13 -4.88 -1.50
CA VAL A 17 -27.34 -6.14 -2.19
C VAL A 17 -28.32 -6.95 -1.35
N THR A 18 -29.46 -7.32 -1.93
CA THR A 18 -30.52 -8.04 -1.25
C THR A 18 -30.87 -9.32 -2.02
N PRO A 19 -30.89 -10.49 -1.40
CA PRO A 19 -31.42 -11.70 -2.04
C PRO A 19 -32.88 -11.53 -2.41
N ILE A 20 -33.28 -12.07 -3.57
CA ILE A 20 -34.67 -12.08 -4.03
C ILE A 20 -35.33 -13.32 -3.43
N ASP A 21 -36.54 -13.13 -2.84
CA ASP A 21 -37.42 -14.15 -2.26
C ASP A 21 -36.76 -15.03 -1.17
N LYS A 22 -35.68 -15.72 -1.44
CA LYS A 22 -34.98 -16.60 -0.49
C LYS A 22 -33.69 -16.00 0.04
N LYS A 23 -33.48 -16.03 1.35
CA LYS A 23 -32.32 -15.50 2.06
C LYS A 23 -30.97 -16.14 1.66
N ASP A 24 -31.00 -17.30 1.05
CA ASP A 24 -29.82 -18.02 0.56
C ASP A 24 -29.33 -17.52 -0.82
N GLY A 25 -30.11 -16.64 -1.47
CA GLY A 25 -29.78 -16.08 -2.78
C GLY A 25 -29.98 -17.04 -3.96
N SER A 26 -30.62 -18.21 -3.74
CA SER A 26 -30.86 -19.23 -4.79
C SER A 26 -31.72 -18.72 -5.95
N THR A 27 -32.57 -17.72 -5.69
CA THR A 27 -33.46 -17.09 -6.69
C THR A 27 -32.84 -15.83 -7.34
N GLY A 28 -31.63 -15.43 -6.91
CA GLY A 28 -30.92 -14.26 -7.40
C GLY A 28 -30.87 -13.10 -6.43
N TYR A 29 -30.40 -11.97 -6.91
CA TYR A 29 -30.14 -10.77 -6.09
C TYR A 29 -30.64 -9.51 -6.77
N GLU A 30 -31.09 -8.58 -5.96
CA GLU A 30 -31.32 -7.18 -6.32
C GLU A 30 -30.11 -6.36 -5.83
N VAL A 31 -29.43 -5.68 -6.77
CA VAL A 31 -28.26 -4.84 -6.51
C VAL A 31 -28.67 -3.38 -6.61
N SER A 32 -28.54 -2.65 -5.53
CA SER A 32 -28.81 -1.21 -5.48
C SER A 32 -27.54 -0.42 -5.74
N ILE A 33 -27.58 0.41 -6.77
CA ILE A 33 -26.48 1.29 -7.19
C ILE A 33 -26.88 2.76 -7.11
N LYS A 34 -25.89 3.61 -6.93
CA LYS A 34 -26.04 5.07 -7.01
C LYS A 34 -24.88 5.68 -7.77
N THR A 35 -25.11 6.84 -8.41
CA THR A 35 -24.01 7.60 -9.01
C THR A 35 -23.03 8.06 -7.93
N SER A 36 -21.71 7.97 -8.20
CA SER A 36 -20.63 8.27 -7.24
C SER A 36 -19.95 9.62 -7.47
N THR A 37 -20.09 10.20 -8.66
CA THR A 37 -19.36 11.40 -9.11
C THR A 37 -20.21 12.64 -9.26
N THR A 38 -21.55 12.53 -9.08
CA THR A 38 -22.48 13.64 -9.23
C THR A 38 -22.98 14.15 -7.88
N PHE A 39 -23.19 15.48 -7.77
CA PHE A 39 -23.75 16.11 -6.58
C PHE A 39 -25.16 15.56 -6.25
N PHE A 40 -26.01 15.41 -7.28
CA PHE A 40 -27.32 14.77 -7.15
C PHE A 40 -27.21 13.29 -7.49
N THR A 41 -27.27 12.44 -6.49
CA THR A 41 -27.16 10.99 -6.68
C THR A 41 -28.42 10.39 -7.28
N LYS A 42 -28.29 9.76 -8.44
CA LYS A 42 -29.34 8.92 -9.03
C LYS A 42 -29.20 7.49 -8.51
N ARG A 43 -30.30 6.87 -8.13
CA ARG A 43 -30.36 5.50 -7.64
C ARG A 43 -31.02 4.59 -8.66
N LYS A 44 -30.50 3.38 -8.82
CA LYS A 44 -31.03 2.34 -9.69
C LYS A 44 -30.92 0.98 -9.03
N LYS A 45 -31.81 0.07 -9.38
CA LYS A 45 -31.79 -1.33 -8.97
C LYS A 45 -31.58 -2.22 -10.18
N ILE A 46 -30.79 -3.26 -10.03
CA ILE A 46 -30.47 -4.23 -11.07
C ILE A 46 -30.70 -5.61 -10.48
N LYS A 47 -31.37 -6.49 -11.21
CA LYS A 47 -31.54 -7.89 -10.82
C LYS A 47 -30.45 -8.74 -11.48
N SER A 48 -29.90 -9.70 -10.74
CA SER A 48 -28.88 -10.61 -11.22
C SER A 48 -29.05 -12.00 -10.63
N LYS A 49 -28.71 -13.04 -11.36
CA LYS A 49 -28.71 -14.43 -10.87
C LYS A 49 -27.58 -14.69 -9.88
N GLY A 50 -26.47 -13.99 -10.00
CA GLY A 50 -25.31 -14.14 -9.13
C GLY A 50 -24.51 -12.84 -9.02
N ILE A 51 -23.66 -12.74 -8.01
CA ILE A 51 -22.81 -11.56 -7.76
C ILE A 51 -21.38 -12.00 -7.45
N ILE A 52 -20.43 -11.29 -8.05
CA ILE A 52 -19.01 -11.40 -7.74
C ILE A 52 -18.55 -10.06 -7.15
N PHE A 53 -18.12 -10.07 -5.89
CA PHE A 53 -17.58 -8.91 -5.22
C PHE A 53 -16.08 -8.79 -5.51
N SER A 54 -15.69 -7.86 -6.38
CA SER A 54 -14.29 -7.61 -6.77
C SER A 54 -13.89 -6.14 -6.70
N GLY A 55 -14.51 -5.39 -5.79
CA GLY A 55 -14.29 -3.95 -5.57
C GLY A 55 -13.07 -3.61 -4.69
N GLY A 56 -12.03 -4.46 -4.66
CA GLY A 56 -10.87 -4.32 -3.77
C GLY A 56 -11.17 -4.72 -2.33
N VAL A 57 -10.13 -5.06 -1.58
CA VAL A 57 -10.26 -5.62 -0.21
C VAL A 57 -11.03 -4.69 0.71
N LEU A 58 -10.60 -3.43 0.81
CA LEU A 58 -11.19 -2.47 1.75
C LEU A 58 -12.64 -2.13 1.39
N GLY A 59 -12.93 -1.90 0.11
CA GLY A 59 -14.28 -1.57 -0.38
C GLY A 59 -15.25 -2.74 -0.20
N THR A 60 -14.83 -3.93 -0.59
CA THR A 60 -15.62 -5.15 -0.48
C THR A 60 -15.92 -5.49 0.98
N ILE A 61 -14.90 -5.53 1.86
CA ILE A 61 -15.12 -5.85 3.28
C ILE A 61 -16.02 -4.81 3.95
N LYS A 62 -15.81 -3.51 3.67
CA LYS A 62 -16.65 -2.44 4.20
C LYS A 62 -18.11 -2.60 3.80
N LEU A 63 -18.36 -2.92 2.54
CA LEU A 63 -19.71 -3.18 2.04
C LEU A 63 -20.32 -4.41 2.71
N LEU A 64 -19.63 -5.54 2.72
CA LEU A 64 -20.13 -6.78 3.31
C LEU A 64 -20.37 -6.68 4.83
N LEU A 65 -19.51 -5.99 5.58
CA LEU A 65 -19.73 -5.68 7.00
C LEU A 65 -20.97 -4.81 7.23
N LYS A 66 -21.32 -3.94 6.26
CA LYS A 66 -22.57 -3.16 6.29
C LYS A 66 -23.80 -4.04 6.02
N LEU A 67 -23.69 -4.97 5.08
CA LEU A 67 -24.81 -5.80 4.61
C LEU A 67 -25.11 -6.98 5.54
N LYS A 68 -24.10 -7.53 6.22
CA LYS A 68 -24.23 -8.70 7.10
C LYS A 68 -25.36 -8.56 8.13
N PRO A 69 -25.50 -7.47 8.90
CA PRO A 69 -26.59 -7.35 9.86
C PRO A 69 -27.95 -7.03 9.23
N LYS A 70 -28.05 -6.89 7.93
CA LYS A 70 -29.25 -6.43 7.21
C LYS A 70 -29.69 -7.41 6.14
N SER A 71 -29.16 -7.24 4.94
CA SER A 71 -29.60 -7.94 3.73
C SER A 71 -28.87 -9.26 3.48
N LEU A 72 -27.69 -9.48 4.08
CA LEU A 72 -26.90 -10.70 3.89
C LEU A 72 -26.55 -11.38 5.23
N PRO A 73 -27.52 -11.82 6.04
CA PRO A 73 -27.26 -12.34 7.39
C PRO A 73 -26.48 -13.66 7.40
N ASN A 74 -26.48 -14.41 6.31
CA ASN A 74 -25.80 -15.69 6.17
C ASN A 74 -24.30 -15.58 5.89
N LEU A 75 -23.75 -14.34 5.79
CA LEU A 75 -22.30 -14.15 5.67
C LEU A 75 -21.55 -14.67 6.89
N SER A 76 -20.42 -15.32 6.65
CA SER A 76 -19.57 -15.92 7.67
C SER A 76 -19.23 -14.94 8.81
N ASN A 77 -19.17 -15.45 10.05
CA ASN A 77 -18.69 -14.68 11.20
C ASN A 77 -17.19 -14.34 11.13
N LYS A 78 -16.47 -14.99 10.22
CA LYS A 78 -15.06 -14.67 9.91
C LYS A 78 -14.89 -13.44 9.02
N LEU A 79 -15.98 -12.82 8.57
CA LEU A 79 -15.90 -11.60 7.76
C LEU A 79 -15.19 -10.47 8.52
N GLY A 80 -14.10 -10.00 7.95
CA GLY A 80 -13.24 -8.98 8.55
C GLY A 80 -12.20 -9.51 9.54
N GLU A 81 -12.15 -10.82 9.79
CA GLU A 81 -11.14 -11.46 10.64
C GLU A 81 -9.96 -11.98 9.78
N ASP A 82 -8.83 -12.16 10.41
CA ASP A 82 -7.63 -12.79 9.85
C ASP A 82 -7.13 -12.16 8.54
N ILE A 83 -7.27 -10.86 8.40
CA ILE A 83 -6.81 -10.10 7.24
C ILE A 83 -5.29 -9.98 7.28
N ARG A 84 -4.62 -10.38 6.21
CA ARG A 84 -3.18 -10.24 6.05
C ARG A 84 -2.85 -9.02 5.21
N SER A 85 -1.71 -8.39 5.51
CA SER A 85 -1.13 -7.29 4.74
C SER A 85 0.35 -7.58 4.49
N ASN A 86 0.99 -6.77 3.63
CA ASN A 86 2.42 -6.91 3.34
C ASN A 86 3.31 -6.47 4.50
N ASN A 87 2.76 -5.95 5.60
CA ASN A 87 3.52 -5.37 6.71
C ASN A 87 4.58 -4.38 6.22
N GLU A 88 4.18 -3.51 5.30
CA GLU A 88 5.11 -2.67 4.55
C GLU A 88 5.27 -1.27 5.12
N THR A 89 6.45 -0.71 4.88
CA THR A 89 6.79 0.69 5.16
C THR A 89 7.39 1.32 3.93
N LEU A 90 6.90 2.50 3.57
CA LEU A 90 7.38 3.27 2.42
C LEU A 90 8.37 4.35 2.88
N VAL A 91 9.53 4.39 2.27
CA VAL A 91 10.52 5.45 2.49
C VAL A 91 10.93 6.05 1.15
N SER A 92 10.65 7.32 0.95
CA SER A 92 11.02 8.02 -0.29
C SER A 92 12.41 8.63 -0.18
N VAL A 93 13.20 8.50 -1.23
CA VAL A 93 14.51 9.13 -1.35
C VAL A 93 14.54 10.01 -2.60
N SER A 94 14.65 11.32 -2.39
CA SER A 94 14.72 12.30 -3.48
C SER A 94 16.15 12.77 -3.73
N SER A 95 16.54 12.75 -5.00
CA SER A 95 17.78 13.40 -5.48
C SER A 95 17.52 14.86 -5.80
N LEU A 96 18.45 15.73 -5.45
CA LEU A 96 18.43 17.12 -5.88
C LEU A 96 19.12 17.33 -7.23
N ASP A 97 19.70 16.28 -7.79
CA ASP A 97 20.29 16.26 -9.11
C ASP A 97 19.19 16.23 -10.17
N LYS A 98 19.14 17.26 -11.00
CA LYS A 98 18.11 17.44 -12.04
C LYS A 98 18.29 16.50 -13.25
N ASP A 99 19.50 15.97 -13.44
CA ASP A 99 19.82 15.07 -14.55
C ASP A 99 19.37 13.63 -14.28
N LYS A 100 19.03 13.31 -13.02
CA LYS A 100 18.48 11.99 -12.67
C LYS A 100 17.05 11.84 -13.17
N ASN A 101 16.78 10.67 -13.75
CA ASN A 101 15.44 10.29 -14.16
C ASN A 101 15.12 8.85 -13.72
N PHE A 102 14.45 8.73 -12.59
CA PHE A 102 14.01 7.45 -12.01
C PHE A 102 12.63 6.99 -12.51
N SER A 103 11.91 7.83 -13.27
CA SER A 103 10.55 7.51 -13.73
C SER A 103 10.49 6.49 -14.86
N LYS A 104 11.63 6.15 -15.47
CA LYS A 104 11.72 5.21 -16.58
C LYS A 104 12.04 3.79 -16.10
N GLY A 105 11.41 2.80 -16.71
CA GLY A 105 11.61 1.37 -16.44
C GLY A 105 10.42 0.73 -15.75
N VAL A 106 10.60 -0.50 -15.26
CA VAL A 106 9.56 -1.25 -14.55
C VAL A 106 9.30 -0.64 -13.16
N ALA A 107 8.05 -0.72 -12.72
CA ALA A 107 7.62 -0.11 -11.45
C ALA A 107 8.40 -0.67 -10.25
N ILE A 108 8.60 -1.98 -10.19
CA ILE A 108 9.40 -2.66 -9.18
C ILE A 108 10.43 -3.49 -9.91
N GLY A 109 11.69 -3.11 -9.82
CA GLY A 109 12.76 -3.67 -10.68
C GLY A 109 13.84 -4.45 -9.95
N SER A 110 13.88 -4.39 -8.63
CA SER A 110 14.91 -5.06 -7.82
C SER A 110 14.43 -5.32 -6.40
N ILE A 111 14.92 -6.41 -5.85
CA ILE A 111 14.67 -6.85 -4.47
C ILE A 111 16.02 -7.00 -3.77
N LEU A 112 16.09 -6.58 -2.53
CA LEU A 112 17.24 -6.75 -1.66
C LEU A 112 16.77 -7.37 -0.34
N ASP A 113 17.18 -8.58 -0.05
CA ASP A 113 16.93 -9.19 1.25
C ASP A 113 17.74 -8.45 2.33
N THR A 114 17.03 -8.00 3.36
CA THR A 114 17.61 -7.26 4.49
C THR A 114 17.90 -8.19 5.67
N ASP A 115 17.09 -9.20 5.84
CA ASP A 115 17.24 -10.33 6.76
C ASP A 115 16.37 -11.51 6.29
N GLU A 116 16.30 -12.59 7.09
CA GLU A 116 15.53 -13.81 6.76
C GLU A 116 14.03 -13.56 6.56
N ASN A 117 13.51 -12.49 7.14
CA ASN A 117 12.06 -12.19 7.19
C ASN A 117 11.71 -10.83 6.60
N SER A 118 12.65 -10.15 5.96
CA SER A 118 12.37 -8.85 5.39
C SER A 118 13.21 -8.56 4.15
N HIS A 119 12.63 -7.79 3.24
CA HIS A 119 13.27 -7.35 2.03
C HIS A 119 12.90 -5.91 1.69
N LEU A 120 13.72 -5.31 0.85
CA LEU A 120 13.58 -3.96 0.36
C LEU A 120 13.45 -3.99 -1.16
N GLU A 121 12.42 -3.38 -1.67
CA GLU A 121 12.19 -3.21 -3.11
C GLU A 121 12.33 -1.75 -3.51
N ILE A 122 12.79 -1.51 -4.73
CA ILE A 122 12.86 -0.16 -5.30
C ILE A 122 11.66 0.03 -6.20
N CYS A 123 10.76 0.93 -5.78
CA CYS A 123 9.59 1.31 -6.55
C CYS A 123 9.82 2.63 -7.29
N ARG A 124 9.35 2.67 -8.53
CA ARG A 124 9.37 3.84 -9.40
C ARG A 124 7.95 4.24 -9.78
N TYR A 125 7.74 5.54 -9.87
CA TYR A 125 6.47 6.10 -10.34
C TYR A 125 6.67 6.73 -11.72
N GLY A 126 5.66 6.60 -12.56
CA GLY A 126 5.67 7.22 -13.89
C GLY A 126 5.66 8.74 -13.82
N GLU A 127 6.11 9.39 -14.88
CA GLU A 127 6.04 10.85 -15.03
C GLU A 127 4.60 11.34 -14.84
N GLY A 128 4.42 12.48 -14.18
CA GLY A 128 3.10 13.01 -13.79
C GLY A 128 2.60 12.59 -12.41
N SER A 129 3.34 11.74 -11.66
CA SER A 129 2.97 11.31 -10.31
C SER A 129 3.35 12.32 -9.21
N ASP A 130 3.41 13.60 -9.51
CA ASP A 130 3.93 14.64 -8.61
C ASP A 130 3.04 14.88 -7.38
N ALA A 131 1.77 14.46 -7.41
CA ALA A 131 0.87 14.57 -6.26
C ALA A 131 1.38 13.81 -5.02
N TRP A 132 2.18 12.76 -5.21
CA TRP A 132 2.76 11.99 -4.11
C TRP A 132 3.69 12.80 -3.21
N LYS A 133 4.27 13.90 -3.69
CA LYS A 133 5.07 14.81 -2.84
C LYS A 133 4.30 15.37 -1.65
N LEU A 134 2.96 15.47 -1.74
CA LEU A 134 2.11 16.00 -0.67
C LEU A 134 2.11 15.15 0.61
N ILE A 135 2.41 13.86 0.48
CA ILE A 135 2.51 12.94 1.62
C ILE A 135 3.97 12.57 1.97
N HIS A 136 4.92 13.33 1.44
CA HIS A 136 6.35 13.12 1.65
C HIS A 136 6.82 13.89 2.89
N PHE A 137 7.05 13.18 3.98
CA PHE A 137 7.48 13.75 5.26
C PHE A 137 8.89 13.29 5.63
N PRO A 138 9.62 14.08 6.47
CA PRO A 138 10.91 13.64 7.00
C PRO A 138 10.82 12.29 7.68
N TYR A 139 11.71 11.37 7.30
CA TYR A 139 11.82 10.08 7.96
C TYR A 139 12.42 10.25 9.36
N VAL A 140 11.64 9.92 10.36
CA VAL A 140 12.04 9.97 11.77
C VAL A 140 11.57 8.73 12.52
N THR A 141 12.38 8.29 13.48
CA THR A 141 12.05 7.16 14.36
C THR A 141 11.61 7.68 15.73
N GLY A 142 10.70 6.95 16.39
CA GLY A 142 10.25 7.32 17.72
C GLY A 142 9.33 6.26 18.34
N SER A 143 9.26 6.23 19.66
CA SER A 143 8.50 5.27 20.44
C SER A 143 6.98 5.37 20.23
N ASN A 144 6.48 6.56 19.96
CA ASN A 144 5.06 6.81 19.71
C ASN A 144 4.87 7.92 18.67
N VAL A 145 3.60 8.16 18.28
CA VAL A 145 3.24 9.14 17.24
C VAL A 145 3.64 10.56 17.65
N PHE A 146 3.43 10.95 18.89
CA PHE A 146 3.74 12.32 19.36
C PHE A 146 5.24 12.62 19.32
N VAL A 147 6.06 11.66 19.77
CA VAL A 147 7.53 11.78 19.68
C VAL A 147 7.99 11.87 18.23
N ARG A 148 7.38 11.10 17.33
CA ARG A 148 7.71 11.18 15.90
C ARG A 148 7.31 12.53 15.30
N MET A 149 6.13 13.05 15.63
CA MET A 149 5.69 14.37 15.17
C MET A 149 6.64 15.47 15.65
N ALA A 150 6.99 15.47 16.94
CA ALA A 150 7.94 16.45 17.49
C ALA A 150 9.30 16.38 16.78
N LYS A 151 9.87 15.17 16.58
CA LYS A 151 11.12 14.98 15.85
C LYS A 151 11.03 15.41 14.38
N MET A 152 9.89 15.19 13.74
CA MET A 152 9.65 15.64 12.37
C MET A 152 9.69 17.17 12.27
N PHE A 153 8.98 17.85 13.15
CA PHE A 153 9.01 19.32 13.25
C PHE A 153 10.44 19.84 13.49
N PHE A 154 11.14 19.23 14.42
CA PHE A 154 12.51 19.61 14.75
C PHE A 154 13.46 19.39 13.57
N ALA A 155 13.34 18.29 12.85
CA ALA A 155 14.12 18.03 11.63
C ALA A 155 13.90 19.09 10.55
N ILE A 156 12.65 19.51 10.34
CA ILE A 156 12.32 20.58 9.37
C ILE A 156 12.95 21.91 9.80
N ILE A 157 12.85 22.27 11.08
CA ILE A 157 13.43 23.51 11.63
C ILE A 157 14.96 23.51 11.53
N GLN A 158 15.60 22.36 11.79
CA GLN A 158 17.06 22.25 11.68
C GLN A 158 17.59 22.35 10.25
N SER A 159 16.82 22.04 9.26
CA SER A 159 17.28 22.01 7.86
C SER A 159 16.20 22.51 6.87
N PRO A 160 15.66 23.73 7.06
CA PRO A 160 14.50 24.21 6.30
C PRO A 160 14.78 24.29 4.79
N ILE A 161 15.96 24.77 4.40
CA ILE A 161 16.37 24.91 2.99
C ILE A 161 16.42 23.52 2.30
N LYS A 162 16.90 22.49 3.01
CA LYS A 162 16.96 21.13 2.48
C LYS A 162 15.58 20.58 2.19
N TYR A 163 14.67 20.70 3.15
CA TYR A 163 13.30 20.21 2.98
C TYR A 163 12.53 21.01 1.94
N PHE A 164 12.73 22.34 1.91
CA PHE A 164 12.18 23.17 0.85
C PHE A 164 12.62 22.69 -0.53
N LYS A 165 13.92 22.48 -0.74
CA LYS A 165 14.44 21.96 -2.02
C LYS A 165 13.87 20.61 -2.40
N VAL A 166 13.70 19.68 -1.46
CA VAL A 166 13.10 18.36 -1.70
C VAL A 166 11.62 18.48 -2.06
N TYR A 167 10.89 19.38 -1.41
CA TYR A 167 9.46 19.57 -1.67
C TYR A 167 9.17 20.24 -3.01
N PHE A 168 10.07 21.13 -3.44
CA PHE A 168 9.95 21.90 -4.69
C PHE A 168 10.83 21.36 -5.81
N VAL A 169 11.13 20.05 -5.82
CA VAL A 169 11.74 19.41 -6.99
C VAL A 169 10.83 19.57 -8.20
N ASN A 170 11.42 19.80 -9.38
CA ASN A 170 10.68 20.09 -10.61
C ASN A 170 9.78 18.93 -11.04
N SER A 171 10.23 17.70 -10.87
CA SER A 171 9.46 16.48 -11.12
C SER A 171 9.78 15.46 -10.03
N TRP A 172 8.79 15.22 -9.17
CA TRP A 172 8.96 14.27 -8.07
C TRP A 172 9.28 12.86 -8.59
N ALA A 173 8.55 12.38 -9.59
CA ALA A 173 8.73 11.06 -10.15
C ALA A 173 10.10 10.85 -10.79
N LYS A 174 10.66 11.89 -11.44
CA LYS A 174 11.99 11.80 -12.05
C LYS A 174 13.10 11.80 -11.00
N GLN A 175 12.93 12.52 -9.91
CA GLN A 175 13.95 12.74 -8.90
C GLN A 175 13.78 11.91 -7.63
N THR A 176 12.76 11.05 -7.55
CA THR A 176 12.45 10.28 -6.35
C THR A 176 12.29 8.79 -6.65
N VAL A 177 12.87 7.97 -5.81
CA VAL A 177 12.57 6.54 -5.71
C VAL A 177 11.89 6.25 -4.39
N VAL A 178 11.01 5.28 -4.36
CA VAL A 178 10.36 4.82 -3.14
C VAL A 178 10.94 3.46 -2.78
N LEU A 179 11.46 3.35 -1.57
CA LEU A 179 11.90 2.10 -0.99
C LEU A 179 10.72 1.46 -0.26
N LEU A 180 10.34 0.30 -0.71
CA LEU A 180 9.27 -0.51 -0.18
C LEU A 180 9.88 -1.58 0.71
N PHE A 181 9.80 -1.39 2.03
CA PHE A 181 10.28 -2.34 3.00
C PHE A 181 9.14 -3.26 3.43
N MET A 182 9.24 -4.54 3.13
CA MET A 182 8.25 -5.56 3.46
C MET A 182 8.79 -6.53 4.50
N GLN A 183 7.89 -7.02 5.35
CA GLN A 183 8.23 -7.97 6.42
C GLN A 183 7.33 -9.20 6.32
N THR A 184 7.92 -10.37 6.24
CA THR A 184 7.23 -11.66 6.30
C THR A 184 6.95 -12.01 7.76
N LEU A 185 5.91 -11.39 8.32
CA LEU A 185 5.48 -11.63 9.70
C LEU A 185 4.14 -12.34 9.70
N ASP A 186 4.02 -13.36 10.54
CA ASP A 186 2.72 -13.99 10.80
C ASP A 186 1.90 -13.10 11.72
N SER A 187 1.27 -12.11 11.14
CA SER A 187 0.39 -11.16 11.81
C SER A 187 -0.88 -10.94 11.02
N THR A 188 -1.98 -10.76 11.73
CA THR A 188 -3.29 -10.52 11.12
C THR A 188 -3.96 -9.29 11.68
N LEU A 189 -4.80 -8.69 10.85
CA LEU A 189 -5.63 -7.56 11.19
C LEU A 189 -7.09 -8.00 11.28
N ARG A 190 -7.84 -7.27 12.08
CA ARG A 190 -9.29 -7.34 12.14
C ARG A 190 -9.88 -6.03 11.67
N PHE A 191 -10.84 -6.12 10.74
CA PHE A 191 -11.62 -4.98 10.29
C PHE A 191 -13.01 -5.00 10.91
N LYS A 192 -13.40 -3.90 11.53
CA LYS A 192 -14.73 -3.71 12.10
C LYS A 192 -15.36 -2.44 11.56
N ARG A 193 -16.67 -2.48 11.37
CA ARG A 193 -17.46 -1.28 11.06
C ARG A 193 -17.89 -0.63 12.37
N ASN A 194 -17.57 0.65 12.55
CA ASN A 194 -18.02 1.43 13.69
C ASN A 194 -19.45 1.95 13.52
N ILE A 195 -20.03 2.53 14.56
CA ILE A 195 -21.40 3.07 14.58
C ILE A 195 -21.62 4.18 13.56
N PHE A 196 -20.58 4.95 13.22
CA PHE A 196 -20.61 6.00 12.20
C PHE A 196 -20.44 5.47 10.77
N GLY A 197 -20.36 4.16 10.58
CA GLY A 197 -20.22 3.54 9.26
C GLY A 197 -18.82 3.54 8.68
N SER A 198 -17.83 4.09 9.39
CA SER A 198 -16.42 3.98 9.03
C SER A 198 -15.88 2.60 9.39
N MET A 199 -14.84 2.17 8.69
CA MET A 199 -14.13 0.92 8.99
C MET A 199 -12.90 1.25 9.84
N SER A 200 -12.72 0.52 10.93
CA SER A 200 -11.52 0.55 11.77
C SER A 200 -10.74 -0.74 11.61
N SER A 201 -9.42 -0.66 11.75
CA SER A 201 -8.52 -1.80 11.77
C SER A 201 -7.81 -1.91 13.11
N SER A 202 -7.58 -3.14 13.56
CA SER A 202 -6.77 -3.45 14.74
C SER A 202 -5.99 -4.73 14.48
N MET A 203 -4.86 -4.91 15.15
CA MET A 203 -4.21 -6.22 15.15
C MET A 203 -5.10 -7.26 15.84
N SER A 204 -5.22 -8.44 15.26
CA SER A 204 -5.94 -9.57 15.86
C SER A 204 -4.96 -10.60 16.42
N SER A 205 -3.86 -10.86 15.76
CA SER A 205 -2.84 -11.81 16.23
C SER A 205 -1.45 -11.52 15.63
N GLY A 206 -0.43 -12.17 16.16
CA GLY A 206 0.92 -12.19 15.62
C GLY A 206 1.83 -11.05 16.12
N LYS A 207 3.00 -10.95 15.49
CA LYS A 207 4.02 -9.96 15.83
C LYS A 207 3.69 -8.59 15.21
N LYS A 208 3.85 -7.54 15.99
CA LYS A 208 3.68 -6.17 15.49
C LYS A 208 4.77 -5.84 14.47
N PRO A 209 4.42 -5.38 13.25
CA PRO A 209 5.41 -4.96 12.28
C PRO A 209 6.28 -3.82 12.81
N THR A 210 7.54 -3.83 12.42
CA THR A 210 8.46 -2.74 12.74
C THR A 210 8.08 -1.51 11.88
N PRO A 211 7.78 -0.35 12.48
CA PRO A 211 7.30 0.83 11.75
C PRO A 211 8.42 1.59 11.01
N PHE A 212 9.61 1.02 10.94
CA PHE A 212 10.79 1.62 10.30
C PHE A 212 11.71 0.50 9.82
N ILE A 213 12.53 0.81 8.82
CA ILE A 213 13.55 -0.12 8.34
C ILE A 213 14.58 -0.31 9.45
N PRO A 214 14.73 -1.53 10.02
CA PRO A 214 15.75 -1.77 11.03
C PRO A 214 17.13 -1.68 10.37
N ILE A 215 17.90 -0.68 10.73
CA ILE A 215 19.30 -0.55 10.31
C ILE A 215 20.12 -1.52 11.16
N LYS A 216 19.83 -2.81 11.03
CA LYS A 216 20.57 -3.87 11.70
C LYS A 216 21.37 -4.59 10.70
N ALA A 217 22.14 -4.46 10.09
CA ALA A 217 23.11 -5.23 9.36
C ALA A 217 24.01 -4.26 8.62
N ASN A 218 25.22 -4.13 9.00
CA ASN A 218 26.42 -3.78 8.24
C ASN A 218 26.31 -2.89 6.98
N CYS A 219 25.12 -2.37 6.69
CA CYS A 219 24.87 -1.45 5.62
C CYS A 219 24.80 -0.04 6.23
N SER A 220 25.90 0.70 6.16
CA SER A 220 25.95 2.09 6.64
C SER A 220 24.87 2.91 5.94
N VAL A 221 24.34 3.94 6.60
CA VAL A 221 23.41 4.92 6.00
C VAL A 221 23.95 5.47 4.68
N LYS A 222 25.28 5.57 4.54
CA LYS A 222 25.96 5.91 3.28
C LYS A 222 25.72 4.86 2.18
N GLN A 223 25.68 3.58 2.51
CA GLN A 223 25.50 2.49 1.54
C GLN A 223 24.05 2.37 1.11
N GLN A 224 23.10 2.57 2.03
CA GLN A 224 21.67 2.66 1.71
C GLN A 224 21.38 3.87 0.82
N ARG A 225 22.02 5.00 1.09
CA ARG A 225 21.92 6.21 0.26
C ARG A 225 22.49 5.98 -1.14
N LYS A 226 23.60 5.24 -1.26
CA LYS A 226 24.17 4.85 -2.55
C LYS A 226 23.27 3.91 -3.33
N ILE A 227 22.69 2.89 -2.68
CA ILE A 227 21.72 1.96 -3.28
C ILE A 227 20.50 2.74 -3.78
N ALA A 228 19.93 3.61 -2.95
CA ALA A 228 18.78 4.43 -3.31
C ALA A 228 19.04 5.40 -4.45
N LEU A 229 20.26 5.91 -4.59
CA LEU A 229 20.67 6.83 -5.65
C LEU A 229 21.17 6.13 -6.92
N GLY A 230 21.14 4.79 -6.97
CA GLY A 230 21.62 4.02 -8.13
C GLY A 230 23.14 3.96 -8.27
N GLU A 231 23.89 4.42 -7.27
CA GLU A 231 25.37 4.43 -7.31
C GLU A 231 25.99 3.03 -7.04
N VAL A 232 25.19 2.01 -6.70
CA VAL A 232 25.66 0.67 -6.33
C VAL A 232 25.14 -0.43 -7.26
N LEU A 233 24.43 -0.09 -8.32
CA LEU A 233 24.00 -1.10 -9.32
C LEU A 233 25.03 -1.27 -10.45
N GLU A 234 26.32 -1.21 -10.14
CA GLU A 234 27.32 -1.80 -11.03
C GLU A 234 27.32 -3.33 -10.83
N PRO A 235 27.13 -4.11 -11.91
CA PRO A 235 27.06 -5.60 -11.84
C PRO A 235 28.30 -6.24 -11.21
N LYS A 236 29.42 -5.54 -11.18
CA LYS A 236 30.68 -6.04 -10.63
C LYS A 236 30.68 -6.31 -9.12
N THR A 237 29.84 -5.61 -8.35
CA THR A 237 29.84 -5.73 -6.89
C THR A 237 29.00 -6.91 -6.38
N LEU A 238 27.98 -7.31 -7.14
CA LEU A 238 27.18 -8.51 -6.82
C LEU A 238 27.93 -9.81 -7.13
N ILE A 239 28.66 -9.86 -8.24
CA ILE A 239 29.43 -11.03 -8.67
C ILE A 239 30.60 -11.32 -7.72
N SER A 240 31.21 -10.30 -7.10
CA SER A 240 32.33 -10.51 -6.17
C SER A 240 31.89 -11.12 -4.83
N LYS A 241 30.67 -10.84 -4.36
CA LYS A 241 30.12 -11.43 -3.11
C LYS A 241 29.62 -12.86 -3.30
N GLU A 242 29.07 -13.18 -4.44
CA GLU A 242 28.69 -14.55 -4.79
C GLU A 242 29.92 -15.46 -4.95
N LYS A 243 30.99 -14.96 -5.58
CA LYS A 243 32.27 -15.68 -5.65
C LYS A 243 32.92 -15.91 -4.28
N GLN A 244 32.81 -14.99 -3.34
CA GLN A 244 33.30 -15.18 -1.98
C GLN A 244 32.46 -16.17 -1.16
N ARG A 245 31.15 -16.27 -1.40
CA ARG A 245 30.30 -17.30 -0.75
C ARG A 245 30.55 -18.70 -1.31
N SER A 246 30.84 -18.82 -2.60
CA SER A 246 31.13 -20.13 -3.23
C SER A 246 32.54 -20.67 -2.92
N GLN A 247 33.46 -19.84 -2.42
CA GLN A 247 34.82 -20.25 -2.08
C GLN A 247 35.03 -20.57 -0.60
N ASN A 248 34.00 -20.43 0.25
CA ASN A 248 34.09 -20.83 1.66
C ASN A 248 32.87 -21.70 2.07
N PRO A 249 32.82 -22.97 1.61
CA PRO A 249 31.85 -23.93 2.11
C PRO A 249 32.46 -24.66 3.29
N LYS A 250 32.54 -24.04 4.49
CA LYS A 250 32.70 -24.76 5.75
C LYS A 250 33.06 -23.82 6.89
N SER A 251 32.13 -23.60 7.76
CA SER A 251 32.27 -23.81 9.22
C SER A 251 30.90 -23.54 9.84
#